data_d1421936ab1dd0ac2edaa3b61ae25c3e
#
_entry.id   d1421936ab1dd0ac2edaa3b61ae25c3e
#
_cell.length_a   1.000
_cell.length_b   1.000
_cell.length_c   1.000
_cell.angle_alpha   90.00
_cell.angle_beta   90.00
_cell.angle_gamma   90.00
#
_symmetry.space_group_name_H-M   'P 1'
#
loop_
_entity.id
_entity.type
_entity.pdbx_description
1 polymer ?
#
loop_
_entity_poly.entity_id
_entity_poly.type
_entity_poly.pdbx_seq_one_letter_code
_entity_poly.pdbx_strand_id
1 'polypeptide(L)'
;ALHLARLPLCAWTSFSALCRGIFRRFLTKRHMLDWVTDADSERFGAQGISFARDLFPLLCAVLLFFAPFTPARFFALFFLFAPVYCRLSEKPYKTNIAAPDEKDAEILTADAAAMWQYYTRFCNERNHFLPPDNVQETPVLRVAHRTSPTNIGMMLCSCLAARDLSLISSETLCEMLERTLDSVEKLPRWHGNLLNWYDTETLEALSPRFVSSVDSGNFLCCLTALSEGLSEYAPQCPKLWDVRARADALRASCDLSALYDWRRNLFYIGYDLEKNVFSDGRYDLLMSESRMMSYYAVASRQAPKKHWGALSRVMSRSGGYTGALAWSGTMFEFFMPYLFLESRENTLSFEALKYCVHCQRQFAAEKHIPFGISESG
;
A
#
# COMPACT_ATOMS: atom_id res chain seq x y z
N ALA A 1 -17.73 11.31 24.95
CA ALA A 1 -17.09 11.51 26.27
C ALA A 1 -15.58 11.71 26.14
N LEU A 2 -14.84 10.78 25.50
CA LEU A 2 -13.38 10.81 25.39
C LEU A 2 -12.82 12.01 24.63
N HIS A 3 -13.49 12.45 23.57
CA HIS A 3 -13.10 13.66 22.85
C HIS A 3 -13.30 14.93 23.67
N LEU A 4 -14.34 14.97 24.49
CA LEU A 4 -14.58 16.09 25.42
C LEU A 4 -13.47 16.22 26.48
N ALA A 5 -12.99 15.10 27.00
CA ALA A 5 -11.87 15.10 27.96
C ALA A 5 -10.56 15.64 27.36
N ARG A 6 -10.37 15.53 26.05
CA ARG A 6 -9.19 16.05 25.32
C ARG A 6 -9.25 17.54 25.00
N LEU A 7 -10.42 18.16 25.01
CA LEU A 7 -10.58 19.56 24.60
C LEU A 7 -9.59 20.54 25.28
N PRO A 8 -9.37 20.50 26.62
CA PRO A 8 -8.44 21.42 27.26
C PRO A 8 -7.00 21.21 26.78
N LEU A 9 -6.61 19.95 26.52
CA LEU A 9 -5.28 19.62 26.00
C LEU A 9 -5.08 20.10 24.57
N CYS A 10 -6.09 19.90 23.70
CA CYS A 10 -6.09 20.44 22.35
C CYS A 10 -6.02 21.97 22.35
N ALA A 11 -6.80 22.62 23.23
CA ALA A 11 -6.79 24.07 23.41
C ALA A 11 -5.41 24.57 23.86
N TRP A 12 -4.81 23.91 24.85
CA TRP A 12 -3.44 24.25 25.32
C TRP A 12 -2.40 24.09 24.23
N THR A 13 -2.45 22.97 23.49
CA THR A 13 -1.50 22.69 22.42
C THR A 13 -1.60 23.73 21.31
N SER A 14 -2.82 24.07 20.88
CA SER A 14 -3.07 25.07 19.85
C SER A 14 -2.66 26.48 20.31
N PHE A 15 -3.00 26.86 21.55
CA PHE A 15 -2.62 28.14 22.13
C PHE A 15 -1.10 28.27 22.28
N SER A 16 -0.45 27.25 22.81
CA SER A 16 1.01 27.21 22.95
C SER A 16 1.74 27.27 21.62
N ALA A 17 1.19 26.58 20.58
CA ALA A 17 1.75 26.66 19.22
C ALA A 17 1.57 28.05 18.60
N LEU A 18 0.41 28.68 18.79
CA LEU A 18 0.15 30.02 18.32
C LEU A 18 1.09 31.05 18.99
N CYS A 19 1.23 30.98 20.32
CA CYS A 19 2.14 31.88 21.06
C CYS A 19 3.59 31.73 20.60
N ARG A 20 4.06 30.47 20.42
CA ARG A 20 5.41 30.20 19.88
C ARG A 20 5.56 30.71 18.46
N GLY A 21 4.56 30.54 17.61
CA GLY A 21 4.57 31.04 16.24
C GLY A 21 4.67 32.57 16.17
N ILE A 22 3.86 33.28 16.99
CA ILE A 22 3.91 34.74 17.10
C ILE A 22 5.27 35.20 17.63
N PHE A 23 5.75 34.59 18.71
CA PHE A 23 7.05 34.92 19.30
C PHE A 23 8.20 34.73 18.32
N ARG A 24 8.20 33.59 17.61
CA ARG A 24 9.21 33.31 16.56
C ARG A 24 9.13 34.31 15.41
N ARG A 25 7.94 34.65 14.94
CA ARG A 25 7.73 35.56 13.81
C ARG A 25 8.15 36.99 14.12
N PHE A 26 7.79 37.51 15.28
CA PHE A 26 7.97 38.95 15.60
C PHE A 26 9.20 39.26 16.43
N LEU A 27 9.65 38.36 17.31
CA LEU A 27 10.75 38.59 18.23
C LEU A 27 12.04 37.89 17.81
N THR A 28 12.04 36.59 17.61
CA THR A 28 13.30 35.87 17.40
C THR A 28 13.70 35.73 15.93
N LYS A 29 12.73 35.68 15.02
CA LYS A 29 12.91 35.41 13.58
C LYS A 29 13.72 34.15 13.27
N ARG A 30 13.82 33.22 14.21
CA ARG A 30 14.53 31.94 14.12
C ARG A 30 13.57 30.77 14.25
N HIS A 31 13.92 29.60 13.69
CA HIS A 31 13.15 28.37 13.81
C HIS A 31 11.72 28.47 13.28
N MET A 32 11.49 29.25 12.21
CA MET A 32 10.14 29.46 11.65
C MET A 32 9.61 28.25 10.87
N LEU A 33 10.51 27.38 10.40
CA LEU A 33 10.20 26.19 9.60
C LEU A 33 10.57 24.89 10.32
N ASP A 34 10.82 24.94 11.63
CA ASP A 34 11.01 23.73 12.43
C ASP A 34 9.73 22.91 12.40
N TRP A 35 9.77 21.83 11.65
CA TRP A 35 8.70 20.86 11.57
C TRP A 35 9.24 19.50 11.99
N VAL A 36 8.53 18.86 12.89
CA VAL A 36 8.85 17.52 13.36
C VAL A 36 7.75 16.58 12.86
N THR A 37 8.12 15.48 12.24
CA THR A 37 7.13 14.48 11.80
C THR A 37 6.48 13.81 13.01
N ASP A 38 5.27 13.26 12.83
CA ASP A 38 4.63 12.45 13.87
C ASP A 38 5.54 11.30 14.31
N ALA A 39 6.21 10.64 13.37
CA ALA A 39 7.15 9.55 13.65
C ALA A 39 8.35 10.02 14.49
N ASP A 40 8.89 11.19 14.20
CA ASP A 40 9.99 11.76 15.00
C ASP A 40 9.48 12.23 16.36
N SER A 41 8.27 12.80 16.41
CA SER A 41 7.61 13.17 17.67
C SER A 41 7.38 11.96 18.58
N GLU A 42 6.99 10.81 18.01
CA GLU A 42 6.86 9.55 18.75
C GLU A 42 8.22 9.02 19.22
N ARG A 43 9.27 9.11 18.41
CA ARG A 43 10.63 8.69 18.77
C ARG A 43 11.25 9.57 19.87
N PHE A 44 11.01 10.86 19.81
CA PHE A 44 11.58 11.84 20.76
C PHE A 44 10.62 12.24 21.89
N GLY A 45 9.31 11.96 21.72
CA GLY A 45 8.25 12.45 22.62
C GLY A 45 8.17 11.77 23.98
N ALA A 46 8.97 10.73 24.24
CA ALA A 46 9.07 10.13 25.57
C ALA A 46 9.84 11.00 26.59
N GLN A 47 10.46 12.08 26.14
CA GLN A 47 11.26 12.99 26.98
C GLN A 47 10.53 14.33 27.18
N GLY A 48 9.66 14.38 28.15
CA GLY A 48 9.16 15.65 28.65
C GLY A 48 7.64 15.81 28.64
N ILE A 49 7.00 15.11 29.55
CA ILE A 49 5.65 15.47 29.96
C ILE A 49 5.74 16.87 30.57
N SER A 50 5.32 17.88 29.80
CA SER A 50 5.30 19.25 30.29
C SER A 50 4.28 19.34 31.42
N PHE A 51 4.73 19.61 32.62
CA PHE A 51 3.88 19.86 33.81
C PHE A 51 2.76 20.86 33.50
N ALA A 52 3.07 21.88 32.68
CA ALA A 52 2.11 22.88 32.23
C ALA A 52 0.96 22.27 31.37
N ARG A 53 1.24 21.23 30.57
CA ARG A 53 0.23 20.52 29.78
C ARG A 53 -0.80 19.83 30.65
N ASP A 54 -0.36 19.20 31.73
CA ASP A 54 -1.25 18.47 32.63
C ASP A 54 -1.98 19.40 33.60
N LEU A 55 -1.36 20.52 33.95
CA LEU A 55 -1.94 21.51 34.86
C LEU A 55 -3.11 22.28 34.23
N PHE A 56 -3.09 22.53 32.93
CA PHE A 56 -4.11 23.33 32.25
C PHE A 56 -5.51 22.69 32.27
N PRO A 57 -5.70 21.38 32.00
CA PRO A 57 -6.98 20.71 32.19
C PRO A 57 -7.51 20.77 33.63
N LEU A 58 -6.63 20.64 34.62
CA LEU A 58 -6.98 20.74 36.03
C LEU A 58 -7.47 22.15 36.39
N LEU A 59 -6.78 23.17 35.91
CA LEU A 59 -7.19 24.56 36.06
C LEU A 59 -8.58 24.80 35.44
N CYS A 60 -8.79 24.32 34.22
CA CYS A 60 -10.10 24.38 33.56
C CYS A 60 -11.18 23.63 34.37
N ALA A 61 -10.87 22.49 34.95
CA ALA A 61 -11.79 21.74 35.79
C ALA A 61 -12.20 22.54 37.03
N VAL A 62 -11.24 23.18 37.70
CA VAL A 62 -11.48 24.02 38.87
C VAL A 62 -12.37 25.21 38.52
N LEU A 63 -12.07 25.94 37.42
CA LEU A 63 -12.85 27.06 36.95
C LEU A 63 -14.30 26.68 36.62
N LEU A 64 -14.50 25.54 35.94
CA LEU A 64 -15.81 25.02 35.59
C LEU A 64 -16.61 24.54 36.82
N PHE A 65 -15.92 24.03 37.85
CA PHE A 65 -16.57 23.56 39.06
C PHE A 65 -17.21 24.73 39.84
N PHE A 66 -16.56 25.90 39.86
CA PHE A 66 -17.07 27.13 40.50
C PHE A 66 -18.00 27.95 39.62
N ALA A 67 -18.20 27.54 38.34
CA ALA A 67 -19.15 28.25 37.49
C ALA A 67 -20.60 28.13 38.01
N PRO A 68 -21.42 29.18 37.90
CA PRO A 68 -22.80 29.19 38.44
C PRO A 68 -23.76 28.28 37.65
N PHE A 69 -23.27 27.64 36.59
CA PHE A 69 -24.04 26.83 35.65
C PHE A 69 -23.85 25.32 35.92
N THR A 70 -24.91 24.64 36.36
CA THR A 70 -24.85 23.23 36.79
C THR A 70 -24.22 22.28 35.75
N PRO A 71 -24.49 22.35 34.44
CA PRO A 71 -23.81 21.51 33.45
C PRO A 71 -22.27 21.68 33.40
N ALA A 72 -21.76 22.86 33.77
CA ALA A 72 -20.32 23.09 33.80
C ALA A 72 -19.61 22.17 34.80
N ARG A 73 -20.22 21.86 35.93
CA ARG A 73 -19.73 20.95 36.95
C ARG A 73 -19.57 19.50 36.41
N PHE A 74 -20.48 19.09 35.54
CA PHE A 74 -20.38 17.81 34.85
C PHE A 74 -19.17 17.76 33.93
N PHE A 75 -18.92 18.81 33.15
CA PHE A 75 -17.69 18.89 32.34
C PHE A 75 -16.42 18.99 33.16
N ALA A 76 -16.44 19.60 34.34
CA ALA A 76 -15.32 19.67 35.25
C ALA A 76 -14.78 18.27 35.62
N LEU A 77 -15.69 17.29 35.82
CA LEU A 77 -15.29 15.90 36.08
C LEU A 77 -14.49 15.28 34.92
N PHE A 78 -14.92 15.50 33.69
CA PHE A 78 -14.17 15.01 32.53
C PHE A 78 -12.78 15.63 32.42
N PHE A 79 -12.66 16.92 32.73
CA PHE A 79 -11.39 17.63 32.64
C PHE A 79 -10.44 17.25 33.79
N LEU A 80 -10.98 16.88 34.94
CA LEU A 80 -10.20 16.36 36.07
C LEU A 80 -9.48 15.04 35.69
N PHE A 81 -10.16 14.16 34.93
CA PHE A 81 -9.60 12.88 34.49
C PHE A 81 -8.80 12.97 33.18
N ALA A 82 -8.80 14.13 32.50
CA ALA A 82 -8.13 14.31 31.22
C ALA A 82 -6.63 13.94 31.25
N PRO A 83 -5.82 14.35 32.23
CA PRO A 83 -4.39 13.99 32.25
C PRO A 83 -4.16 12.47 32.34
N VAL A 84 -4.94 11.79 33.20
CA VAL A 84 -4.85 10.33 33.37
C VAL A 84 -5.24 9.60 32.10
N TYR A 85 -6.37 10.00 31.52
CA TYR A 85 -6.85 9.39 30.29
C TYR A 85 -5.88 9.60 29.14
N CYS A 86 -5.31 10.79 28.96
CA CYS A 86 -4.35 11.04 27.90
C CYS A 86 -3.09 10.24 28.07
N ARG A 87 -2.55 10.14 29.29
CA ARG A 87 -1.37 9.29 29.57
C ARG A 87 -1.63 7.81 29.29
N LEU A 88 -2.82 7.31 29.58
CA LEU A 88 -3.20 5.93 29.29
C LEU A 88 -3.36 5.70 27.76
N SER A 89 -3.95 6.67 27.05
CA SER A 89 -4.17 6.58 25.60
C SER A 89 -2.91 6.84 24.77
N GLU A 90 -1.89 7.49 25.34
CA GLU A 90 -0.60 7.76 24.69
C GLU A 90 0.41 6.62 24.92
N LYS A 91 0.09 5.62 25.74
CA LYS A 91 0.96 4.45 25.87
C LYS A 91 1.02 3.71 24.55
N PRO A 92 2.23 3.48 24.00
CA PRO A 92 2.35 2.69 22.79
C PRO A 92 1.75 1.30 23.01
N TYR A 93 0.86 0.91 22.13
CA TYR A 93 0.35 -0.46 22.12
C TYR A 93 1.48 -1.37 21.65
N LYS A 94 2.03 -2.16 22.58
CA LYS A 94 3.02 -3.17 22.23
C LYS A 94 2.30 -4.34 21.60
N THR A 95 2.39 -4.49 20.29
CA THR A 95 2.06 -5.73 19.65
C THR A 95 3.17 -6.72 19.93
N ASN A 96 2.86 -7.81 20.62
CA ASN A 96 3.75 -8.96 20.71
C ASN A 96 3.64 -9.77 19.41
N ILE A 97 4.10 -9.19 18.29
CA ILE A 97 4.34 -9.97 17.08
C ILE A 97 5.68 -10.67 17.34
N ALA A 98 5.62 -11.98 17.56
CA ALA A 98 6.83 -12.79 17.63
C ALA A 98 7.57 -12.67 16.29
N ALA A 99 8.87 -12.40 16.32
CA ALA A 99 9.68 -12.55 15.13
C ALA A 99 9.63 -14.02 14.66
N PRO A 100 9.64 -14.28 13.33
CA PRO A 100 9.72 -15.64 12.82
C PRO A 100 10.89 -16.38 13.46
N ASP A 101 10.68 -17.60 13.91
CA ASP A 101 11.75 -18.46 14.37
C ASP A 101 12.47 -19.13 13.19
N GLU A 102 13.54 -19.89 13.48
CA GLU A 102 14.35 -20.56 12.43
C GLU A 102 13.50 -21.54 11.60
N LYS A 103 12.57 -22.23 12.25
CA LYS A 103 11.65 -23.16 11.59
C LYS A 103 10.66 -22.45 10.68
N ASP A 104 10.13 -21.29 11.10
CA ASP A 104 9.27 -20.45 10.26
C ASP A 104 10.05 -19.97 9.02
N ALA A 105 11.32 -19.58 9.20
CA ALA A 105 12.18 -19.13 8.11
C ALA A 105 12.45 -20.26 7.10
N GLU A 106 12.69 -21.49 7.56
CA GLU A 106 12.86 -22.67 6.70
C GLU A 106 11.59 -22.96 5.86
N ILE A 107 10.41 -22.92 6.50
CA ILE A 107 9.13 -23.14 5.82
C ILE A 107 8.92 -22.06 4.75
N LEU A 108 9.07 -20.77 5.11
CA LEU A 108 8.89 -19.66 4.16
C LEU A 108 9.86 -19.72 2.98
N THR A 109 11.12 -20.16 3.23
CA THR A 109 12.11 -20.34 2.16
C THR A 109 11.74 -21.49 1.24
N ALA A 110 11.25 -22.60 1.78
CA ALA A 110 10.78 -23.74 0.99
C ALA A 110 9.56 -23.36 0.14
N ASP A 111 8.61 -22.63 0.71
CA ASP A 111 7.44 -22.13 -0.02
C ASP A 111 7.84 -21.16 -1.14
N ALA A 112 8.78 -20.26 -0.88
CA ALA A 112 9.31 -19.34 -1.90
C ALA A 112 9.99 -20.10 -3.05
N ALA A 113 10.77 -21.14 -2.73
CA ALA A 113 11.41 -21.98 -3.74
C ALA A 113 10.38 -22.78 -4.56
N ALA A 114 9.30 -23.26 -3.93
CA ALA A 114 8.22 -23.94 -4.63
C ALA A 114 7.45 -22.99 -5.57
N MET A 115 7.14 -21.77 -5.11
CA MET A 115 6.52 -20.73 -5.95
C MET A 115 7.41 -20.33 -7.13
N TRP A 116 8.74 -20.26 -6.92
CA TRP A 116 9.70 -19.95 -7.98
C TRP A 116 9.67 -20.97 -9.12
N GLN A 117 9.36 -22.24 -8.85
CA GLN A 117 9.27 -23.28 -9.88
C GLN A 117 8.20 -22.98 -10.94
N TYR A 118 7.17 -22.21 -10.61
CA TYR A 118 6.17 -21.76 -11.58
C TYR A 118 6.86 -20.96 -12.72
N TYR A 119 7.68 -20.00 -12.39
CA TYR A 119 8.36 -19.16 -13.39
C TYR A 119 9.40 -19.94 -14.20
N THR A 120 10.19 -20.80 -13.55
CA THR A 120 11.18 -21.60 -14.26
C THR A 120 10.56 -22.61 -15.22
N ARG A 121 9.36 -23.11 -14.90
CA ARG A 121 8.65 -24.09 -15.72
C ARG A 121 7.90 -23.44 -16.88
N PHE A 122 7.26 -22.31 -16.66
CA PHE A 122 6.29 -21.75 -17.60
C PHE A 122 6.78 -20.49 -18.34
N CYS A 123 7.74 -19.72 -17.81
CA CYS A 123 8.35 -18.60 -18.51
C CYS A 123 9.48 -19.12 -19.41
N ASN A 124 9.14 -19.76 -20.50
CA ASN A 124 10.04 -20.44 -21.42
C ASN A 124 9.86 -19.90 -22.87
N GLU A 125 10.58 -20.46 -23.83
CA GLU A 125 10.54 -20.05 -25.24
C GLU A 125 9.12 -20.09 -25.83
N ARG A 126 8.32 -21.08 -25.46
CA ARG A 126 6.94 -21.22 -25.96
C ARG A 126 6.08 -20.00 -25.54
N ASN A 127 6.29 -19.50 -24.34
CA ASN A 127 5.58 -18.35 -23.80
C ASN A 127 6.35 -17.04 -23.99
N HIS A 128 7.34 -16.98 -24.86
CA HIS A 128 8.20 -15.82 -25.08
C HIS A 128 8.77 -15.24 -23.79
N PHE A 129 9.10 -16.11 -22.82
CA PHE A 129 9.58 -15.74 -21.47
C PHE A 129 8.64 -14.84 -20.67
N LEU A 130 7.35 -14.80 -21.04
CA LEU A 130 6.27 -14.16 -20.28
C LEU A 130 5.60 -15.18 -19.37
N PRO A 131 5.11 -14.78 -18.18
CA PRO A 131 4.38 -15.68 -17.30
C PRO A 131 2.96 -15.89 -17.83
N PRO A 132 2.50 -17.14 -18.01
CA PRO A 132 1.08 -17.41 -18.21
C PRO A 132 0.25 -16.90 -17.03
N ASP A 133 -1.04 -16.74 -17.20
CA ASP A 133 -1.91 -16.21 -16.15
C ASP A 133 -2.07 -17.19 -14.97
N ASN A 134 -2.38 -18.43 -15.30
CA ASN A 134 -2.52 -19.48 -14.32
C ASN A 134 -2.30 -20.88 -14.93
N VAL A 135 -2.15 -21.85 -14.05
CA VAL A 135 -2.09 -23.28 -14.39
C VAL A 135 -3.09 -24.04 -13.54
N GLN A 136 -4.05 -24.64 -14.19
CA GLN A 136 -5.00 -25.54 -13.54
C GLN A 136 -4.44 -26.95 -13.58
N GLU A 137 -4.20 -27.56 -12.43
CA GLU A 137 -3.66 -28.93 -12.34
C GLU A 137 -4.73 -30.00 -12.32
N THR A 138 -5.90 -29.72 -11.78
CA THR A 138 -6.99 -30.68 -11.59
C THR A 138 -8.27 -30.15 -12.22
N PRO A 139 -9.10 -30.96 -12.92
CA PRO A 139 -8.94 -32.40 -13.20
C PRO A 139 -7.94 -32.72 -14.33
N VAL A 140 -7.53 -31.74 -15.13
CA VAL A 140 -6.59 -31.88 -16.26
C VAL A 140 -5.67 -30.66 -16.25
N LEU A 141 -4.38 -30.91 -16.45
CA LEU A 141 -3.40 -29.85 -16.56
C LEU A 141 -3.75 -28.92 -17.73
N ARG A 142 -4.02 -27.64 -17.44
CA ARG A 142 -4.28 -26.59 -18.42
C ARG A 142 -3.45 -25.36 -18.06
N VAL A 143 -2.78 -24.80 -19.05
CA VAL A 143 -2.04 -23.57 -18.94
C VAL A 143 -2.86 -22.47 -19.63
N ALA A 144 -3.14 -21.37 -18.95
CA ALA A 144 -3.77 -20.22 -19.55
C ALA A 144 -2.69 -19.36 -20.22
N HIS A 145 -2.45 -19.61 -21.52
CA HIS A 145 -1.43 -18.93 -22.34
C HIS A 145 -1.77 -17.47 -22.63
N ARG A 146 -2.06 -16.72 -21.59
CA ARG A 146 -2.30 -15.27 -21.64
C ARG A 146 -1.58 -14.61 -20.47
N THR A 147 -1.25 -13.33 -20.58
CA THR A 147 -0.58 -12.57 -19.53
C THR A 147 -1.13 -11.16 -19.40
N SER A 148 -0.99 -10.57 -18.23
CA SER A 148 -1.34 -9.19 -17.92
C SER A 148 -0.12 -8.36 -17.50
N PRO A 149 -0.23 -7.02 -17.47
CA PRO A 149 0.84 -6.17 -16.94
C PRO A 149 1.20 -6.50 -15.49
N THR A 150 0.22 -6.87 -14.66
CA THR A 150 0.47 -7.32 -13.27
C THR A 150 1.29 -8.60 -13.25
N ASN A 151 0.92 -9.61 -14.04
CA ASN A 151 1.64 -10.88 -14.10
C ASN A 151 3.11 -10.68 -14.52
N ILE A 152 3.33 -9.86 -15.56
CA ILE A 152 4.69 -9.52 -16.04
C ILE A 152 5.47 -8.81 -14.94
N GLY A 153 4.88 -7.78 -14.33
CA GLY A 153 5.52 -7.02 -13.25
C GLY A 153 5.91 -7.91 -12.07
N MET A 154 5.01 -8.78 -11.63
CA MET A 154 5.26 -9.72 -10.52
C MET A 154 6.35 -10.73 -10.86
N MET A 155 6.41 -11.23 -12.10
CA MET A 155 7.52 -12.08 -12.55
C MET A 155 8.87 -11.35 -12.45
N LEU A 156 8.96 -10.11 -12.93
CA LEU A 156 10.20 -9.32 -12.85
C LEU A 156 10.66 -9.13 -11.39
N CYS A 157 9.75 -8.85 -10.47
CA CYS A 157 10.05 -8.76 -9.03
C CYS A 157 10.40 -10.13 -8.43
N SER A 158 9.76 -11.20 -8.90
CA SER A 158 10.05 -12.57 -8.44
C SER A 158 11.46 -13.03 -8.88
N CYS A 159 11.95 -12.60 -10.04
CA CYS A 159 13.34 -12.84 -10.45
C CYS A 159 14.32 -12.18 -9.47
N LEU A 160 14.04 -10.94 -9.05
CA LEU A 160 14.85 -10.24 -8.05
C LEU A 160 14.82 -10.96 -6.70
N ALA A 161 13.63 -11.33 -6.22
CA ALA A 161 13.46 -12.10 -4.98
C ALA A 161 14.17 -13.47 -5.03
N ALA A 162 14.13 -14.17 -6.17
CA ALA A 162 14.84 -15.42 -6.36
C ALA A 162 16.37 -15.23 -6.25
N ARG A 163 16.88 -14.08 -6.71
CA ARG A 163 18.29 -13.71 -6.51
C ARG A 163 18.61 -13.42 -5.06
N ASP A 164 17.75 -12.67 -4.35
CA ASP A 164 17.90 -12.34 -2.93
C ASP A 164 17.93 -13.61 -2.07
N LEU A 165 17.07 -14.58 -2.39
CA LEU A 165 17.00 -15.88 -1.74
C LEU A 165 18.08 -16.88 -2.21
N SER A 166 18.99 -16.44 -3.08
CA SER A 166 20.08 -17.28 -3.63
C SER A 166 19.59 -18.50 -4.42
N LEU A 167 18.37 -18.46 -4.96
CA LEU A 167 17.82 -19.51 -5.83
C LEU A 167 18.41 -19.44 -7.24
N ILE A 168 18.86 -18.27 -7.68
CA ILE A 168 19.52 -18.02 -8.98
C ILE A 168 20.75 -17.15 -8.82
N SER A 169 21.66 -17.20 -9.82
CA SER A 169 22.83 -16.31 -9.90
C SER A 169 22.45 -14.94 -10.49
N SER A 170 23.36 -13.96 -10.39
CA SER A 170 23.17 -12.64 -11.03
C SER A 170 23.16 -12.72 -12.55
N GLU A 171 23.90 -13.67 -13.12
CA GLU A 171 23.93 -13.93 -14.57
C GLU A 171 22.58 -14.49 -15.03
N THR A 172 22.04 -15.48 -14.32
CA THR A 172 20.69 -16.03 -14.59
C THR A 172 19.62 -14.96 -14.45
N LEU A 173 19.71 -14.12 -13.41
CA LEU A 173 18.80 -12.97 -13.25
C LEU A 173 18.84 -12.08 -14.48
N CYS A 174 20.05 -11.68 -14.93
CA CYS A 174 20.23 -10.83 -16.10
C CYS A 174 19.58 -11.45 -17.35
N GLU A 175 19.92 -12.73 -17.64
CA GLU A 175 19.40 -13.44 -18.81
C GLU A 175 17.86 -13.53 -18.82
N MET A 176 17.25 -13.87 -17.69
CA MET A 176 15.79 -13.96 -17.59
C MET A 176 15.12 -12.61 -17.81
N LEU A 177 15.66 -11.54 -17.20
CA LEU A 177 15.13 -10.20 -17.35
C LEU A 177 15.29 -9.67 -18.77
N GLU A 178 16.44 -9.87 -19.42
CA GLU A 178 16.67 -9.47 -20.81
C GLU A 178 15.64 -10.12 -21.75
N ARG A 179 15.45 -11.44 -21.66
CA ARG A 179 14.50 -12.18 -22.50
C ARG A 179 13.05 -11.73 -22.25
N THR A 180 12.67 -11.50 -21.00
CA THR A 180 11.33 -11.01 -20.66
C THR A 180 11.13 -9.61 -21.23
N LEU A 181 12.08 -8.69 -21.06
CA LEU A 181 11.98 -7.33 -21.57
C LEU A 181 11.95 -7.29 -23.10
N ASP A 182 12.69 -8.17 -23.79
CA ASP A 182 12.66 -8.32 -25.26
C ASP A 182 11.24 -8.62 -25.77
N SER A 183 10.46 -9.38 -25.02
CA SER A 183 9.08 -9.68 -25.33
C SER A 183 8.16 -8.53 -24.98
N VAL A 184 8.32 -7.97 -23.77
CA VAL A 184 7.49 -6.83 -23.29
C VAL A 184 7.60 -5.62 -24.21
N GLU A 185 8.78 -5.32 -24.73
CA GLU A 185 9.01 -4.17 -25.63
C GLU A 185 8.29 -4.30 -26.97
N LYS A 186 7.96 -5.52 -27.41
CA LYS A 186 7.20 -5.79 -28.64
C LYS A 186 5.69 -5.66 -28.47
N LEU A 187 5.18 -5.71 -27.23
CA LEU A 187 3.75 -5.69 -26.97
C LEU A 187 3.13 -4.35 -27.37
N PRO A 188 1.97 -4.35 -28.06
CA PRO A 188 1.23 -3.13 -28.38
C PRO A 188 0.78 -2.40 -27.11
N ARG A 189 0.76 -1.07 -27.14
CA ARG A 189 0.49 -0.21 -25.97
C ARG A 189 -0.48 0.91 -26.31
N TRP A 190 -1.14 1.43 -25.26
CA TRP A 190 -1.97 2.61 -25.35
C TRP A 190 -1.46 3.67 -24.35
N HIS A 191 -1.02 4.83 -24.82
CA HIS A 191 -0.33 5.85 -24.00
C HIS A 191 0.82 5.26 -23.17
N GLY A 192 1.58 4.34 -23.75
CA GLY A 192 2.67 3.62 -23.06
C GLY A 192 2.21 2.50 -22.11
N ASN A 193 0.95 2.47 -21.70
CA ASN A 193 0.40 1.44 -20.85
C ASN A 193 0.15 0.15 -21.65
N LEU A 194 0.45 -0.99 -21.02
CA LEU A 194 0.15 -2.31 -21.57
C LEU A 194 -1.35 -2.60 -21.49
N LEU A 195 -1.82 -3.51 -22.37
CA LEU A 195 -3.20 -3.95 -22.42
C LEU A 195 -3.45 -5.20 -21.53
N ASN A 196 -4.69 -5.47 -21.25
CA ASN A 196 -5.20 -6.71 -20.68
C ASN A 196 -6.11 -7.39 -21.70
N TRP A 197 -5.74 -8.47 -22.31
CA TRP A 197 -4.63 -9.37 -22.07
C TRP A 197 -3.78 -9.54 -23.35
N TYR A 198 -2.64 -10.26 -23.23
CA TYR A 198 -1.86 -10.71 -24.37
C TYR A 198 -1.80 -12.22 -24.41
N ASP A 199 -1.84 -12.81 -25.58
CA ASP A 199 -1.47 -14.20 -25.80
C ASP A 199 0.06 -14.35 -25.65
N THR A 200 0.50 -15.28 -24.80
CA THR A 200 1.93 -15.48 -24.52
C THR A 200 2.67 -16.22 -25.62
N GLU A 201 1.96 -16.95 -26.49
CA GLU A 201 2.55 -17.71 -27.59
C GLU A 201 2.69 -16.86 -28.86
N THR A 202 1.82 -15.86 -29.06
CA THR A 202 1.82 -15.01 -30.28
C THR A 202 2.23 -13.57 -30.03
N LEU A 203 2.23 -13.11 -28.78
CA LEU A 203 2.40 -11.71 -28.34
C LEU A 203 1.29 -10.76 -28.82
N GLU A 204 0.19 -11.28 -29.33
CA GLU A 204 -0.95 -10.48 -29.77
C GLU A 204 -1.83 -10.05 -28.59
N ALA A 205 -2.39 -8.85 -28.68
CA ALA A 205 -3.37 -8.39 -27.71
C ALA A 205 -4.70 -9.11 -27.90
N LEU A 206 -5.23 -9.69 -26.83
CA LEU A 206 -6.51 -10.40 -26.85
C LEU A 206 -7.70 -9.44 -26.81
N SER A 207 -8.81 -9.84 -27.45
CA SER A 207 -10.08 -9.13 -27.38
C SER A 207 -10.86 -9.49 -26.10
N PRO A 208 -11.54 -8.53 -25.44
CA PRO A 208 -11.55 -7.10 -25.77
C PRO A 208 -10.21 -6.43 -25.42
N ARG A 209 -9.70 -5.58 -26.31
CA ARG A 209 -8.47 -4.81 -26.05
C ARG A 209 -8.74 -3.72 -25.02
N PHE A 210 -8.35 -4.00 -23.81
CA PHE A 210 -8.64 -3.18 -22.63
C PHE A 210 -7.35 -2.75 -21.93
N VAL A 211 -7.31 -1.52 -21.45
CA VAL A 211 -6.23 -1.02 -20.58
C VAL A 211 -6.77 -0.88 -19.18
N SER A 212 -6.25 -1.67 -18.26
CA SER A 212 -6.60 -1.62 -16.83
C SER A 212 -5.73 -0.60 -16.12
N SER A 213 -6.36 0.28 -15.35
CA SER A 213 -5.62 1.27 -14.54
C SER A 213 -4.82 0.61 -13.42
N VAL A 214 -5.40 -0.37 -12.73
CA VAL A 214 -4.72 -1.06 -11.63
C VAL A 214 -3.55 -1.87 -12.14
N ASP A 215 -3.70 -2.62 -13.24
CA ASP A 215 -2.60 -3.40 -13.82
C ASP A 215 -1.46 -2.52 -14.32
N SER A 216 -1.79 -1.38 -14.94
CA SER A 216 -0.80 -0.37 -15.35
C SER A 216 -0.03 0.16 -14.13
N GLY A 217 -0.73 0.46 -13.03
CA GLY A 217 -0.12 0.92 -11.79
C GLY A 217 0.75 -0.15 -11.11
N ASN A 218 0.28 -1.40 -11.07
CA ASN A 218 1.03 -2.53 -10.55
C ASN A 218 2.34 -2.74 -11.33
N PHE A 219 2.26 -2.72 -12.65
CA PHE A 219 3.44 -2.83 -13.50
C PHE A 219 4.46 -1.73 -13.25
N LEU A 220 4.01 -0.48 -13.11
CA LEU A 220 4.88 0.66 -12.81
C LEU A 220 5.55 0.56 -11.43
N CYS A 221 4.84 0.07 -10.42
CA CYS A 221 5.42 -0.20 -9.10
C CYS A 221 6.46 -1.31 -9.17
N CYS A 222 6.17 -2.39 -9.92
CA CYS A 222 7.13 -3.48 -10.14
C CYS A 222 8.38 -3.00 -10.88
N LEU A 223 8.24 -2.21 -11.95
CA LEU A 223 9.39 -1.63 -12.66
C LEU A 223 10.23 -0.72 -11.75
N THR A 224 9.57 0.02 -10.84
CA THR A 224 10.28 0.88 -9.88
C THR A 224 11.08 0.03 -8.89
N ALA A 225 10.47 -0.99 -8.30
CA ALA A 225 11.15 -1.89 -7.38
C ALA A 225 12.30 -2.65 -8.07
N LEU A 226 12.06 -3.12 -9.30
CA LEU A 226 13.09 -3.76 -10.12
C LEU A 226 14.28 -2.83 -10.35
N SER A 227 14.03 -1.62 -10.84
CA SER A 227 15.09 -0.64 -11.14
C SER A 227 15.96 -0.33 -9.92
N GLU A 228 15.35 -0.15 -8.75
CA GLU A 228 16.10 0.10 -7.52
C GLU A 228 16.86 -1.14 -7.04
N GLY A 229 16.22 -2.32 -7.04
CA GLY A 229 16.86 -3.57 -6.61
C GLY A 229 18.02 -4.00 -7.52
N LEU A 230 17.93 -3.79 -8.83
CA LEU A 230 19.03 -4.09 -9.75
C LEU A 230 20.30 -3.30 -9.44
N SER A 231 20.21 -2.12 -8.87
CA SER A 231 21.38 -1.32 -8.49
C SER A 231 22.27 -2.00 -7.43
N GLU A 232 21.72 -2.92 -6.65
CA GLU A 232 22.47 -3.69 -5.65
C GLU A 232 23.38 -4.76 -6.31
N TYR A 233 22.93 -5.35 -7.41
CA TYR A 233 23.62 -6.44 -8.10
C TYR A 233 24.43 -5.97 -9.31
N ALA A 234 24.11 -4.81 -9.88
CA ALA A 234 24.79 -4.28 -11.06
C ALA A 234 26.32 -4.07 -10.89
N PRO A 235 26.86 -3.73 -9.71
CA PRO A 235 28.31 -3.69 -9.52
C PRO A 235 29.02 -5.04 -9.75
N GLN A 236 28.31 -6.15 -9.52
CA GLN A 236 28.83 -7.51 -9.69
C GLN A 236 28.53 -8.06 -11.09
N CYS A 237 27.44 -7.60 -11.73
CA CYS A 237 27.01 -7.98 -13.08
C CYS A 237 26.66 -6.72 -13.89
N PRO A 238 27.65 -6.06 -14.55
CA PRO A 238 27.44 -4.75 -15.20
C PRO A 238 26.33 -4.69 -16.25
N LYS A 239 25.99 -5.80 -16.90
CA LYS A 239 24.85 -5.90 -17.83
C LYS A 239 23.52 -5.53 -17.19
N LEU A 240 23.38 -5.67 -15.88
CA LEU A 240 22.17 -5.27 -15.17
C LEU A 240 21.91 -3.76 -15.22
N TRP A 241 22.91 -2.93 -15.51
CA TRP A 241 22.68 -1.50 -15.78
C TRP A 241 21.89 -1.27 -17.06
N ASP A 242 22.11 -2.07 -18.10
CA ASP A 242 21.34 -1.98 -19.36
C ASP A 242 19.90 -2.45 -19.13
N VAL A 243 19.70 -3.54 -18.39
CA VAL A 243 18.37 -4.03 -17.98
C VAL A 243 17.63 -2.96 -17.18
N ARG A 244 18.29 -2.33 -16.21
CA ARG A 244 17.75 -1.23 -15.44
C ARG A 244 17.32 -0.05 -16.31
N ALA A 245 18.19 0.36 -17.25
CA ALA A 245 17.87 1.46 -18.18
C ALA A 245 16.63 1.15 -19.03
N ARG A 246 16.46 -0.09 -19.49
CA ARG A 246 15.26 -0.55 -20.21
C ARG A 246 14.02 -0.49 -19.34
N ALA A 247 14.10 -0.98 -18.10
CA ALA A 247 12.99 -0.90 -17.14
C ALA A 247 12.57 0.55 -16.86
N ASP A 248 13.55 1.46 -16.71
CA ASP A 248 13.30 2.88 -16.51
C ASP A 248 12.68 3.55 -17.75
N ALA A 249 13.11 3.16 -18.96
CA ALA A 249 12.53 3.65 -20.20
C ALA A 249 11.06 3.20 -20.36
N LEU A 250 10.75 1.93 -20.04
CA LEU A 250 9.39 1.42 -20.02
C LEU A 250 8.52 2.20 -19.03
N ARG A 251 9.02 2.39 -17.81
CA ARG A 251 8.35 3.16 -16.76
C ARG A 251 8.09 4.60 -17.18
N ALA A 252 9.06 5.26 -17.78
CA ALA A 252 8.94 6.64 -18.23
C ALA A 252 7.97 6.82 -19.41
N SER A 253 7.74 5.77 -20.20
CA SER A 253 6.80 5.81 -21.34
C SER A 253 5.33 5.70 -20.94
N CYS A 254 5.03 5.19 -19.74
CA CYS A 254 3.67 4.95 -19.27
C CYS A 254 3.01 6.21 -18.72
N ASP A 255 1.85 6.58 -19.25
CA ASP A 255 1.05 7.72 -18.81
C ASP A 255 -0.26 7.24 -18.13
N LEU A 256 -0.23 7.18 -16.78
CA LEU A 256 -1.44 6.89 -16.00
C LEU A 256 -2.43 8.05 -16.02
N SER A 257 -1.98 9.28 -16.28
CA SER A 257 -2.87 10.45 -16.27
C SER A 257 -3.94 10.37 -17.36
N ALA A 258 -3.69 9.61 -18.45
CA ALA A 258 -4.66 9.31 -19.49
C ALA A 258 -5.88 8.51 -18.98
N LEU A 259 -5.74 7.79 -17.87
CA LEU A 259 -6.80 6.99 -17.23
C LEU A 259 -7.46 7.72 -16.05
N TYR A 260 -7.17 9.02 -15.84
CA TYR A 260 -7.61 9.77 -14.68
C TYR A 260 -8.84 10.64 -14.97
N ASP A 261 -9.90 10.49 -14.15
CA ASP A 261 -11.08 11.36 -14.18
C ASP A 261 -10.80 12.66 -13.39
N TRP A 262 -10.40 13.70 -14.09
CA TRP A 262 -10.08 15.01 -13.52
C TRP A 262 -11.26 15.71 -12.85
N ARG A 263 -12.50 15.30 -13.17
CA ARG A 263 -13.70 15.87 -12.54
C ARG A 263 -13.99 15.25 -11.19
N ARG A 264 -13.86 13.90 -11.09
CA ARG A 264 -14.11 13.14 -9.85
C ARG A 264 -12.86 12.97 -8.99
N ASN A 265 -11.68 13.26 -9.52
CA ASN A 265 -10.38 13.02 -8.91
C ASN A 265 -10.12 11.55 -8.57
N LEU A 266 -10.56 10.65 -9.43
CA LEU A 266 -10.42 9.21 -9.30
C LEU A 266 -9.91 8.60 -10.62
N PHE A 267 -9.32 7.42 -10.57
CA PHE A 267 -9.00 6.65 -11.77
C PHE A 267 -10.21 5.87 -12.26
N TYR A 268 -10.43 5.85 -13.57
CA TYR A 268 -11.33 4.88 -14.17
C TYR A 268 -10.82 3.47 -13.91
N ILE A 269 -11.68 2.45 -13.95
CA ILE A 269 -11.23 1.05 -13.91
C ILE A 269 -10.34 0.77 -15.13
N GLY A 270 -10.69 1.31 -16.28
CA GLY A 270 -9.87 1.23 -17.47
C GLY A 270 -10.51 1.85 -18.71
N TYR A 271 -9.93 1.55 -19.85
CA TYR A 271 -10.33 2.03 -21.17
C TYR A 271 -10.46 0.88 -22.16
N ASP A 272 -11.60 0.79 -22.84
CA ASP A 272 -11.88 -0.18 -23.90
C ASP A 272 -11.51 0.43 -25.26
N LEU A 273 -10.45 -0.10 -25.89
CA LEU A 273 -9.95 0.42 -27.16
C LEU A 273 -10.87 0.09 -28.32
N GLU A 274 -11.65 -0.99 -28.24
CA GLU A 274 -12.53 -1.42 -29.33
C GLU A 274 -13.78 -0.56 -29.38
N LYS A 275 -14.31 -0.22 -28.21
CA LYS A 275 -15.46 0.67 -28.09
C LYS A 275 -15.09 2.15 -28.00
N ASN A 276 -13.82 2.46 -27.77
CA ASN A 276 -13.29 3.81 -27.57
C ASN A 276 -13.99 4.55 -26.43
N VAL A 277 -14.16 3.87 -25.27
CA VAL A 277 -14.83 4.41 -24.08
C VAL A 277 -14.10 4.05 -22.79
N PHE A 278 -14.16 4.95 -21.81
CA PHE A 278 -13.78 4.64 -20.44
C PHE A 278 -14.85 3.77 -19.76
N SER A 279 -14.42 2.97 -18.79
CA SER A 279 -15.33 2.22 -17.93
C SER A 279 -16.24 3.16 -17.15
N ASP A 280 -17.46 2.71 -16.82
CA ASP A 280 -18.41 3.48 -16.00
C ASP A 280 -17.94 3.58 -14.54
N GLY A 281 -17.23 2.56 -14.04
CA GLY A 281 -16.69 2.48 -12.68
C GLY A 281 -15.38 3.24 -12.52
N ARG A 282 -15.08 3.57 -11.26
CA ARG A 282 -13.80 4.14 -10.81
C ARG A 282 -13.33 3.44 -9.55
N TYR A 283 -12.03 3.45 -9.35
CA TYR A 283 -11.44 3.01 -8.09
C TYR A 283 -11.63 4.10 -7.04
N ASP A 284 -12.56 3.91 -6.11
CA ASP A 284 -12.97 4.90 -5.13
C ASP A 284 -12.72 4.51 -3.66
N LEU A 285 -12.25 3.28 -3.39
CA LEU A 285 -11.94 2.83 -2.04
C LEU A 285 -10.42 2.85 -1.78
N LEU A 286 -10.04 3.34 -0.57
CA LEU A 286 -8.65 3.32 -0.15
C LEU A 286 -8.13 1.89 0.06
N MET A 287 -8.93 1.01 0.65
CA MET A 287 -8.56 -0.39 0.85
C MET A 287 -8.93 -1.20 -0.39
N SER A 288 -8.05 -1.15 -1.37
CA SER A 288 -8.14 -1.85 -2.64
C SER A 288 -6.72 -2.14 -3.13
N GLU A 289 -6.56 -3.11 -4.00
CA GLU A 289 -5.29 -3.34 -4.73
C GLU A 289 -4.85 -2.07 -5.49
N SER A 290 -5.80 -1.28 -6.02
CA SER A 290 -5.54 -0.02 -6.72
C SER A 290 -4.86 1.06 -5.85
N ARG A 291 -4.75 0.85 -4.53
CA ARG A 291 -4.04 1.76 -3.62
C ARG A 291 -2.57 1.93 -4.02
N MET A 292 -1.95 0.88 -4.52
CA MET A 292 -0.57 0.90 -5.00
C MET A 292 -0.42 1.83 -6.21
N MET A 293 -1.28 1.68 -7.22
CA MET A 293 -1.38 2.58 -8.35
C MET A 293 -1.64 4.03 -7.91
N SER A 294 -2.60 4.23 -7.00
CA SER A 294 -2.97 5.55 -6.49
C SER A 294 -1.80 6.24 -5.79
N TYR A 295 -1.05 5.50 -4.98
CA TYR A 295 0.16 6.00 -4.33
C TYR A 295 1.22 6.39 -5.35
N TYR A 296 1.53 5.50 -6.30
CA TYR A 296 2.50 5.74 -7.37
C TYR A 296 2.15 6.98 -8.19
N ALA A 297 0.90 7.08 -8.64
CA ALA A 297 0.44 8.19 -9.48
C ALA A 297 0.58 9.56 -8.77
N VAL A 298 0.28 9.61 -7.46
CA VAL A 298 0.47 10.84 -6.67
C VAL A 298 1.95 11.14 -6.46
N ALA A 299 2.76 10.13 -6.14
CA ALA A 299 4.20 10.29 -5.91
C ALA A 299 4.94 10.73 -7.19
N SER A 300 4.60 10.15 -8.34
CA SER A 300 5.15 10.50 -9.66
C SER A 300 4.52 11.74 -10.31
N ARG A 301 3.56 12.41 -9.64
CA ARG A 301 2.82 13.60 -10.12
C ARG A 301 1.94 13.35 -11.35
N GLN A 302 1.59 12.11 -11.65
CA GLN A 302 0.63 11.75 -12.68
C GLN A 302 -0.83 11.93 -12.22
N ALA A 303 -1.06 12.04 -10.91
CA ALA A 303 -2.32 12.46 -10.33
C ALA A 303 -2.08 13.51 -9.23
N PRO A 304 -3.03 14.42 -8.99
CA PRO A 304 -2.89 15.45 -7.95
C PRO A 304 -3.07 14.84 -6.55
N LYS A 305 -2.46 15.45 -5.52
CA LYS A 305 -2.60 14.99 -4.11
C LYS A 305 -4.05 14.85 -3.63
N LYS A 306 -4.97 15.64 -4.19
CA LYS A 306 -6.41 15.54 -3.88
C LYS A 306 -7.04 14.20 -4.24
N HIS A 307 -6.42 13.43 -5.18
CA HIS A 307 -6.83 12.07 -5.47
C HIS A 307 -6.84 11.19 -4.22
N TRP A 308 -5.74 11.23 -3.43
CA TRP A 308 -5.64 10.45 -2.19
C TRP A 308 -6.74 10.79 -1.17
N GLY A 309 -7.14 12.07 -1.13
CA GLY A 309 -8.28 12.53 -0.31
C GLY A 309 -9.64 12.09 -0.83
N ALA A 310 -9.78 11.85 -2.15
CA ALA A 310 -11.03 11.42 -2.78
C ALA A 310 -11.33 9.93 -2.55
N LEU A 311 -10.30 9.11 -2.25
CA LEU A 311 -10.49 7.69 -1.93
C LEU A 311 -11.30 7.55 -0.64
N SER A 312 -12.41 6.85 -0.72
CA SER A 312 -13.32 6.61 0.40
C SER A 312 -12.71 5.67 1.44
N ARG A 313 -13.06 5.90 2.70
CA ARG A 313 -12.62 5.13 3.87
C ARG A 313 -13.83 4.60 4.62
N VAL A 314 -14.66 3.82 3.92
CA VAL A 314 -15.85 3.18 4.53
C VAL A 314 -15.39 2.22 5.60
N MET A 315 -15.90 2.41 6.82
CA MET A 315 -15.51 1.63 8.00
C MET A 315 -16.59 0.62 8.36
N SER A 316 -16.16 -0.54 8.81
CA SER A 316 -17.04 -1.56 9.39
C SER A 316 -16.46 -2.14 10.68
N ARG A 317 -17.29 -2.86 11.42
CA ARG A 317 -16.89 -3.47 12.70
C ARG A 317 -17.42 -4.89 12.81
N SER A 318 -16.55 -5.80 13.24
CA SER A 318 -16.88 -7.19 13.57
C SER A 318 -16.02 -7.68 14.72
N GLY A 319 -16.61 -8.41 15.67
CA GLY A 319 -15.88 -9.10 16.76
C GLY A 319 -14.91 -8.24 17.57
N GLY A 320 -15.19 -6.94 17.76
CA GLY A 320 -14.29 -5.99 18.44
C GLY A 320 -13.25 -5.34 17.54
N TYR A 321 -13.04 -5.82 16.32
CA TYR A 321 -12.18 -5.21 15.31
C TYR A 321 -12.95 -4.15 14.50
N THR A 322 -12.25 -3.11 14.11
CA THR A 322 -12.78 -2.06 13.23
C THR A 322 -11.76 -1.82 12.12
N GLY A 323 -12.21 -1.87 10.85
CA GLY A 323 -11.35 -1.68 9.71
C GLY A 323 -12.07 -1.07 8.52
N ALA A 324 -11.29 -0.49 7.62
CA ALA A 324 -11.80 0.00 6.35
C ALA A 324 -12.12 -1.17 5.42
N LEU A 325 -13.19 -1.00 4.64
CA LEU A 325 -13.67 -2.00 3.69
C LEU A 325 -12.93 -1.91 2.36
N ALA A 326 -12.84 -3.06 1.68
CA ALA A 326 -12.50 -3.21 0.29
C ALA A 326 -13.73 -3.61 -0.53
N TRP A 327 -13.59 -3.74 -1.85
CA TRP A 327 -14.70 -4.10 -2.75
C TRP A 327 -15.17 -5.53 -2.55
N SER A 328 -14.26 -6.49 -2.57
CA SER A 328 -14.57 -7.92 -2.45
C SER A 328 -14.19 -8.51 -1.10
N GLY A 329 -13.29 -7.88 -0.36
CA GLY A 329 -12.81 -8.37 0.93
C GLY A 329 -11.85 -9.55 0.84
N THR A 330 -11.26 -9.79 -0.35
CA THR A 330 -10.30 -10.87 -0.57
C THR A 330 -8.95 -10.54 0.06
N MET A 331 -8.15 -11.58 0.36
CA MET A 331 -6.79 -11.41 0.88
C MET A 331 -5.92 -10.65 -0.13
N PHE A 332 -6.04 -10.92 -1.42
CA PHE A 332 -5.32 -10.23 -2.47
C PHE A 332 -5.55 -8.71 -2.39
N GLU A 333 -6.81 -8.27 -2.37
CA GLU A 333 -7.20 -6.85 -2.35
C GLU A 333 -6.59 -6.08 -1.17
N PHE A 334 -6.51 -6.72 0.00
CA PHE A 334 -5.95 -6.11 1.20
C PHE A 334 -4.43 -6.16 1.24
N PHE A 335 -3.81 -7.27 0.88
CA PHE A 335 -2.40 -7.55 1.16
C PHE A 335 -1.45 -7.27 -0.01
N MET A 336 -1.90 -7.37 -1.27
CA MET A 336 -1.06 -7.13 -2.42
C MET A 336 -0.31 -5.77 -2.37
N PRO A 337 -0.93 -4.64 -1.98
CA PRO A 337 -0.21 -3.39 -1.88
C PRO A 337 0.96 -3.39 -0.88
N TYR A 338 0.96 -4.29 0.10
CA TYR A 338 2.04 -4.38 1.10
C TYR A 338 3.28 -5.11 0.62
N LEU A 339 3.27 -5.65 -0.58
CA LEU A 339 4.49 -6.08 -1.26
C LEU A 339 5.43 -4.90 -1.57
N PHE A 340 4.86 -3.69 -1.69
CA PHE A 340 5.58 -2.48 -2.08
C PHE A 340 5.47 -1.34 -1.07
N LEU A 341 4.39 -1.30 -0.30
CA LEU A 341 4.10 -0.24 0.67
C LEU A 341 4.30 -0.76 2.09
N GLU A 342 5.10 -0.04 2.87
CA GLU A 342 5.33 -0.40 4.26
C GLU A 342 4.03 -0.40 5.07
N SER A 343 3.79 -1.47 5.82
CA SER A 343 2.72 -1.55 6.81
C SER A 343 3.23 -1.05 8.16
N ARG A 344 2.61 0.01 8.69
CA ARG A 344 2.97 0.58 9.98
C ARG A 344 1.85 0.38 11.00
N GLU A 345 2.22 -0.07 12.19
CA GLU A 345 1.30 -0.20 13.31
C GLU A 345 0.60 1.14 13.63
N ASN A 346 -0.60 1.05 14.20
CA ASN A 346 -1.43 2.20 14.55
C ASN A 346 -1.88 3.06 13.36
N THR A 347 -1.79 2.54 12.14
CA THR A 347 -2.37 3.18 10.95
C THR A 347 -3.70 2.55 10.56
N LEU A 348 -4.55 3.33 9.88
CA LEU A 348 -5.82 2.84 9.33
C LEU A 348 -5.63 1.59 8.47
N SER A 349 -4.57 1.58 7.67
CA SER A 349 -4.25 0.47 6.77
C SER A 349 -3.88 -0.79 7.55
N PHE A 350 -3.05 -0.68 8.59
CA PHE A 350 -2.67 -1.81 9.44
C PHE A 350 -3.88 -2.41 10.18
N GLU A 351 -4.74 -1.57 10.75
CA GLU A 351 -5.97 -2.03 11.39
C GLU A 351 -6.94 -2.68 10.39
N ALA A 352 -6.96 -2.22 9.14
CA ALA A 352 -7.76 -2.84 8.08
C ALA A 352 -7.25 -4.25 7.72
N LEU A 353 -5.93 -4.50 7.73
CA LEU A 353 -5.39 -5.86 7.56
C LEU A 353 -5.83 -6.80 8.68
N LYS A 354 -5.73 -6.36 9.94
CA LYS A 354 -6.18 -7.14 11.10
C LYS A 354 -7.67 -7.44 11.02
N TYR A 355 -8.46 -6.45 10.60
CA TYR A 355 -9.89 -6.61 10.38
C TYR A 355 -10.18 -7.64 9.28
N CYS A 356 -9.48 -7.57 8.14
CA CYS A 356 -9.62 -8.53 7.04
C CYS A 356 -9.33 -9.96 7.52
N VAL A 357 -8.18 -10.19 8.17
CA VAL A 357 -7.81 -11.52 8.69
C VAL A 357 -8.85 -12.02 9.69
N HIS A 358 -9.34 -11.17 10.61
CA HIS A 358 -10.38 -11.54 11.56
C HIS A 358 -11.66 -11.97 10.84
N CYS A 359 -12.17 -11.18 9.91
CA CYS A 359 -13.40 -11.49 9.17
C CYS A 359 -13.26 -12.76 8.34
N GLN A 360 -12.13 -12.95 7.65
CA GLN A 360 -11.89 -14.15 6.86
C GLN A 360 -11.77 -15.41 7.72
N ARG A 361 -11.11 -15.33 8.86
CA ARG A 361 -11.05 -16.45 9.82
C ARG A 361 -12.44 -16.80 10.37
N GLN A 362 -13.25 -15.80 10.72
CA GLN A 362 -14.61 -16.00 11.19
C GLN A 362 -15.46 -16.67 10.10
N PHE A 363 -15.45 -16.14 8.88
CA PHE A 363 -16.20 -16.69 7.75
C PHE A 363 -15.77 -18.13 7.42
N ALA A 364 -14.48 -18.40 7.40
CA ALA A 364 -13.94 -19.74 7.13
C ALA A 364 -14.38 -20.76 8.20
N ALA A 365 -14.35 -20.35 9.49
CA ALA A 365 -14.84 -21.19 10.58
C ALA A 365 -16.35 -21.50 10.46
N GLU A 366 -17.17 -20.49 10.11
CA GLU A 366 -18.62 -20.67 9.90
C GLU A 366 -18.93 -21.57 8.70
N LYS A 367 -18.09 -21.54 7.65
CA LYS A 367 -18.27 -22.33 6.42
C LYS A 367 -17.51 -23.65 6.42
N HIS A 368 -16.69 -23.91 7.44
CA HIS A 368 -15.83 -25.10 7.53
C HIS A 368 -14.87 -25.25 6.34
N ILE A 369 -14.27 -24.14 5.90
CA ILE A 369 -13.28 -24.06 4.82
C ILE A 369 -11.96 -23.46 5.35
N PRO A 370 -10.82 -23.66 4.67
CA PRO A 370 -9.60 -22.94 4.98
C PRO A 370 -9.80 -21.41 4.89
N PHE A 371 -9.15 -20.64 5.77
CA PHE A 371 -9.16 -19.18 5.66
C PHE A 371 -8.11 -18.70 4.66
N GLY A 372 -8.21 -17.44 4.26
CA GLY A 372 -7.29 -16.85 3.29
C GLY A 372 -7.91 -16.81 1.89
N ILE A 373 -9.23 -16.57 1.84
CA ILE A 373 -9.96 -16.45 0.58
C ILE A 373 -9.37 -15.31 -0.23
N SER A 374 -8.94 -15.65 -1.43
CA SER A 374 -8.39 -14.72 -2.39
C SER A 374 -8.97 -15.00 -3.78
N GLU A 375 -8.58 -14.19 -4.74
CA GLU A 375 -8.98 -14.41 -6.13
C GLU A 375 -8.25 -15.63 -6.67
N SER A 376 -8.98 -16.49 -7.39
CA SER A 376 -8.43 -17.64 -8.09
C SER A 376 -8.96 -17.68 -9.51
N GLY A 377 -8.15 -18.20 -10.42
CA GLY A 377 -8.51 -18.39 -11.83
C GLY A 377 -9.51 -19.51 -12.07
#